data_b779935c044ec2b90fc1b39cce00675b
#
_entry.id   b779935c044ec2b90fc1b39cce00675b
#
_cell.length_a   1.000
_cell.length_b   1.000
_cell.length_c   1.000
_cell.angle_alpha   90.00
_cell.angle_beta   90.00
_cell.angle_gamma   90.00
#
_symmetry.space_group_name_H-M   'P 1'
#
loop_
_entity.id
_entity.type
_entity.pdbx_description
1 polymer ?
#
loop_
_entity_poly.entity_id
_entity_poly.type
_entity_poly.pdbx_seq_one_letter_code
_entity_poly.pdbx_strand_id
1 'polypeptide(L)'
;RDDVESRGLGDVYKRQGYVPLGFYARDLSGDNSVSHALEYYIADHALSLLADSLGRREDAALFRNRSLGYKNYYSPESGTFRPITGEGGFLTPFDPRQGENFEPVPGFHEGSAWNYTFYVPHDVYGLSKLMGGRRKFIAKLQMVFDEGLYDPANEPDIAYPYLFSYFRGEEWRTQREVNRLLAKYFTTAPDGIPGNDDTGTMSAWAVFSMMGF
;
A
#
# COMPACT_ATOMS: atom_id res chain seq x y z
N ARG A 1 6.99 -2.99 30.50
CA ARG A 1 5.58 -3.24 30.08
C ARG A 1 5.44 -3.33 28.57
N ASP A 2 6.23 -2.55 27.82
CA ASP A 2 6.20 -2.48 26.33
C ASP A 2 6.76 -3.75 25.65
N ASP A 3 7.51 -4.54 26.38
CA ASP A 3 8.23 -5.69 25.85
C ASP A 3 7.37 -6.95 25.62
N VAL A 4 6.17 -7.02 26.21
CA VAL A 4 5.26 -8.17 26.07
C VAL A 4 4.31 -7.98 24.91
N GLU A 5 3.87 -6.76 24.66
CA GLU A 5 2.99 -6.43 23.51
C GLU A 5 3.76 -6.50 22.19
N SER A 6 4.99 -5.97 22.15
CA SER A 6 5.84 -6.06 20.96
C SER A 6 6.29 -7.50 20.61
N ARG A 7 6.45 -8.37 21.62
CA ARG A 7 6.75 -9.79 21.40
C ARG A 7 5.55 -10.56 20.82
N GLY A 8 4.33 -10.22 21.24
CA GLY A 8 3.10 -10.80 20.69
C GLY A 8 2.92 -10.50 19.19
N LEU A 9 3.14 -9.25 18.78
CA LEU A 9 3.10 -8.78 17.40
C LEU A 9 4.05 -9.54 16.49
N GLY A 10 5.31 -9.61 16.88
CA GLY A 10 6.33 -10.31 16.11
C GLY A 10 6.02 -11.80 15.92
N ASP A 11 5.41 -12.43 16.90
CA ASP A 11 5.12 -13.87 16.85
C ASP A 11 3.93 -14.20 15.95
N VAL A 12 2.85 -13.42 15.99
CA VAL A 12 1.68 -13.61 15.12
C VAL A 12 2.05 -13.38 13.67
N TYR A 13 2.66 -12.24 13.36
CA TYR A 13 3.12 -11.91 12.02
C TYR A 13 4.12 -12.93 11.47
N LYS A 14 5.10 -13.36 12.29
CA LYS A 14 6.12 -14.34 11.88
C LYS A 14 5.56 -15.73 11.61
N ARG A 15 4.53 -16.15 12.34
CA ARG A 15 3.94 -17.49 12.21
C ARG A 15 2.86 -17.57 11.17
N GLN A 16 1.99 -16.56 11.09
CA GLN A 16 0.82 -16.55 10.23
C GLN A 16 1.06 -15.83 8.90
N GLY A 17 2.06 -14.95 8.84
CA GLY A 17 2.36 -14.12 7.66
C GLY A 17 1.40 -12.96 7.45
N TYR A 18 0.53 -12.65 8.42
CA TYR A 18 -0.37 -11.50 8.43
C TYR A 18 -0.67 -11.06 9.86
N VAL A 19 -1.21 -9.87 10.02
CA VAL A 19 -1.71 -9.33 11.29
C VAL A 19 -3.23 -9.33 11.25
N PRO A 20 -3.91 -10.05 12.16
CA PRO A 20 -5.37 -10.07 12.20
C PRO A 20 -5.93 -8.78 12.83
N LEU A 21 -7.17 -8.44 12.49
CA LEU A 21 -7.93 -7.40 13.18
C LEU A 21 -8.06 -7.69 14.67
N GLY A 22 -8.12 -6.63 15.48
CA GLY A 22 -8.21 -6.69 16.93
C GLY A 22 -6.86 -6.87 17.60
N PHE A 23 -5.79 -6.89 16.82
CA PHE A 23 -4.45 -7.06 17.37
C PHE A 23 -3.88 -5.75 17.93
N TYR A 24 -4.04 -4.63 17.22
CA TYR A 24 -3.52 -3.32 17.64
C TYR A 24 -4.49 -2.56 18.53
N ALA A 25 -5.79 -2.69 18.30
CA ALA A 25 -6.80 -1.99 19.05
C ALA A 25 -8.03 -2.88 19.29
N ARG A 26 -8.64 -2.73 20.47
CA ARG A 26 -9.93 -3.40 20.77
C ARG A 26 -11.08 -2.80 19.96
N ASP A 27 -11.00 -1.49 19.72
CA ASP A 27 -11.86 -0.82 18.77
C ASP A 27 -11.35 -1.09 17.35
N LEU A 28 -12.09 -1.86 16.59
CA LEU A 28 -11.70 -2.26 15.25
C LEU A 28 -11.57 -1.09 14.28
N SER A 29 -12.27 0.03 14.52
CA SER A 29 -12.14 1.24 13.70
C SER A 29 -10.76 1.91 13.85
N GLY A 30 -10.08 1.70 14.98
CA GLY A 30 -8.71 2.16 15.22
C GLY A 30 -7.64 1.09 14.92
N ASP A 31 -8.03 -0.09 14.45
CA ASP A 31 -7.09 -1.16 14.11
C ASP A 31 -6.55 -1.01 12.69
N ASN A 32 -5.26 -0.77 12.55
CA ASN A 32 -4.56 -0.52 11.29
C ASN A 32 -3.78 -1.75 10.81
N SER A 33 -4.28 -2.96 11.04
CA SER A 33 -3.56 -4.23 10.84
C SER A 33 -3.04 -4.44 9.42
N VAL A 34 -3.82 -4.09 8.39
CA VAL A 34 -3.39 -4.22 6.98
C VAL A 34 -2.29 -3.21 6.67
N SER A 35 -2.50 -1.93 7.01
CA SER A 35 -1.52 -0.87 6.77
C SER A 35 -0.17 -1.19 7.41
N HIS A 36 -0.15 -1.56 8.70
CA HIS A 36 1.07 -1.94 9.39
C HIS A 36 1.75 -3.17 8.80
N ALA A 37 0.96 -4.19 8.39
CA ALA A 37 1.52 -5.38 7.78
C ALA A 37 2.18 -5.08 6.44
N LEU A 38 1.61 -4.19 5.63
CA LEU A 38 2.22 -3.77 4.37
C LEU A 38 3.58 -3.10 4.58
N GLU A 39 3.71 -2.23 5.58
CA GLU A 39 4.99 -1.64 5.99
C GLU A 39 6.01 -2.70 6.40
N TYR A 40 5.58 -3.70 7.17
CA TYR A 40 6.47 -4.81 7.56
C TYR A 40 6.96 -5.60 6.37
N TYR A 41 6.13 -5.83 5.34
CA TYR A 41 6.56 -6.55 4.14
C TYR A 41 7.58 -5.76 3.32
N ILE A 42 7.44 -4.44 3.24
CA ILE A 42 8.42 -3.56 2.61
C ILE A 42 9.74 -3.61 3.38
N ALA A 43 9.70 -3.50 4.71
CA ALA A 43 10.87 -3.60 5.57
C ALA A 43 11.55 -4.98 5.47
N ASP A 44 10.78 -6.07 5.48
CA ASP A 44 11.30 -7.42 5.29
C ASP A 44 11.97 -7.59 3.91
N HIS A 45 11.42 -6.99 2.86
CA HIS A 45 12.06 -7.00 1.54
C HIS A 45 13.42 -6.28 1.60
N ALA A 46 13.49 -5.11 2.20
CA ALA A 46 14.74 -4.36 2.38
C ALA A 46 15.78 -5.18 3.19
N LEU A 47 15.34 -5.82 4.27
CA LEU A 47 16.18 -6.73 5.05
C LEU A 47 16.68 -7.93 4.24
N SER A 48 15.85 -8.45 3.33
CA SER A 48 16.26 -9.55 2.45
C SER A 48 17.43 -9.15 1.53
N LEU A 49 17.37 -7.94 0.98
CA LEU A 49 18.44 -7.40 0.13
C LEU A 49 19.73 -7.15 0.92
N LEU A 50 19.61 -6.59 2.13
CA LEU A 50 20.75 -6.37 3.01
C LEU A 50 21.39 -7.71 3.40
N ALA A 51 20.59 -8.70 3.81
CA ALA A 51 21.09 -10.03 4.18
C ALA A 51 21.81 -10.71 3.00
N ASP A 52 21.26 -10.60 1.80
CA ASP A 52 21.86 -11.15 0.58
C ASP A 52 23.24 -10.48 0.29
N SER A 53 23.31 -9.16 0.40
CA SER A 53 24.55 -8.41 0.21
C SER A 53 25.64 -8.72 1.24
N LEU A 54 25.22 -9.16 2.45
CA LEU A 54 26.12 -9.62 3.51
C LEU A 54 26.42 -11.13 3.44
N GLY A 55 25.96 -11.83 2.41
CA GLY A 55 26.15 -13.27 2.23
C GLY A 55 25.35 -14.15 3.19
N ARG A 56 24.35 -13.59 3.90
CA ARG A 56 23.48 -14.28 4.85
C ARG A 56 22.28 -14.90 4.16
N ARG A 57 22.52 -15.95 3.40
CA ARG A 57 21.54 -16.54 2.47
C ARG A 57 20.26 -17.04 3.15
N GLU A 58 20.36 -17.62 4.34
CA GLU A 58 19.20 -18.12 5.08
C GLU A 58 18.30 -16.96 5.53
N ASP A 59 18.89 -15.91 6.09
CA ASP A 59 18.17 -14.71 6.49
C ASP A 59 17.54 -14.02 5.26
N ALA A 60 18.27 -13.92 4.15
CA ALA A 60 17.77 -13.37 2.90
C ALA A 60 16.52 -14.13 2.39
N ALA A 61 16.55 -15.46 2.42
CA ALA A 61 15.43 -16.30 2.03
C ALA A 61 14.24 -16.13 2.99
N LEU A 62 14.49 -16.10 4.30
CA LEU A 62 13.46 -15.88 5.33
C LEU A 62 12.73 -14.56 5.11
N PHE A 63 13.46 -13.44 5.05
CA PHE A 63 12.87 -12.13 4.89
C PHE A 63 12.18 -11.95 3.53
N ARG A 64 12.73 -12.53 2.47
CA ARG A 64 12.08 -12.55 1.14
C ARG A 64 10.74 -13.28 1.16
N ASN A 65 10.65 -14.43 1.85
CA ASN A 65 9.38 -15.14 1.98
C ASN A 65 8.37 -14.33 2.80
N ARG A 66 8.81 -13.70 3.88
CA ARG A 66 7.93 -12.88 4.71
C ARG A 66 7.40 -11.67 3.97
N SER A 67 8.21 -11.02 3.14
CA SER A 67 7.80 -9.86 2.34
C SER A 67 6.66 -10.16 1.36
N LEU A 68 6.39 -11.42 1.06
CA LEU A 68 5.28 -11.85 0.19
C LEU A 68 3.95 -12.02 0.94
N GLY A 69 3.90 -11.75 2.25
CA GLY A 69 2.72 -11.90 3.09
C GLY A 69 1.52 -11.03 2.69
N TYR A 70 1.73 -9.95 1.94
CA TYR A 70 0.66 -9.11 1.39
C TYR A 70 -0.38 -9.92 0.61
N LYS A 71 0.00 -11.08 0.05
CA LYS A 71 -0.88 -11.97 -0.71
C LYS A 71 -2.02 -12.52 0.14
N ASN A 72 -1.84 -12.64 1.45
CA ASN A 72 -2.86 -13.12 2.37
C ASN A 72 -4.07 -12.17 2.44
N TYR A 73 -3.84 -10.86 2.29
CA TYR A 73 -4.90 -9.86 2.36
C TYR A 73 -5.69 -9.70 1.06
N TYR A 74 -5.19 -10.18 -0.07
CA TYR A 74 -5.86 -9.98 -1.33
C TYR A 74 -7.15 -10.81 -1.44
N SER A 75 -8.29 -10.14 -1.51
CA SER A 75 -9.60 -10.75 -1.73
C SER A 75 -9.96 -10.70 -3.23
N PRO A 76 -10.06 -11.85 -3.91
CA PRO A 76 -10.53 -11.87 -5.29
C PRO A 76 -11.96 -11.36 -5.47
N GLU A 77 -12.79 -11.46 -4.44
CA GLU A 77 -14.19 -11.00 -4.42
C GLU A 77 -14.28 -9.47 -4.54
N SER A 78 -13.58 -8.74 -3.64
CA SER A 78 -13.53 -7.27 -3.71
C SER A 78 -12.52 -6.76 -4.73
N GLY A 79 -11.50 -7.58 -5.03
CA GLY A 79 -10.38 -7.22 -5.88
C GLY A 79 -9.41 -6.22 -5.21
N THR A 80 -9.47 -6.13 -3.88
CA THR A 80 -8.66 -5.25 -3.04
C THR A 80 -8.04 -6.04 -1.89
N PHE A 81 -7.15 -5.40 -1.14
CA PHE A 81 -6.80 -5.92 0.17
C PHE A 81 -8.00 -5.80 1.10
N ARG A 82 -8.18 -6.81 1.94
CA ARG A 82 -9.27 -6.94 2.89
C ARG A 82 -8.74 -7.42 4.21
N PRO A 83 -9.14 -6.79 5.33
CA PRO A 83 -8.69 -7.20 6.64
C PRO A 83 -9.06 -8.65 6.97
N ILE A 84 -8.19 -9.32 7.73
CA ILE A 84 -8.39 -10.70 8.20
C ILE A 84 -8.76 -10.66 9.68
N THR A 85 -9.81 -11.35 10.07
CA THR A 85 -10.25 -11.46 11.47
C THR A 85 -9.32 -12.36 12.29
N GLY A 86 -9.42 -12.30 13.62
CA GLY A 86 -8.69 -13.20 14.50
C GLY A 86 -8.97 -14.69 14.28
N GLU A 87 -10.10 -15.02 13.65
CA GLU A 87 -10.48 -16.39 13.29
C GLU A 87 -9.91 -16.85 11.93
N GLY A 88 -9.22 -15.95 11.20
CA GLY A 88 -8.54 -16.26 9.94
C GLY A 88 -9.36 -16.06 8.68
N GLY A 89 -10.62 -15.60 8.79
CA GLY A 89 -11.46 -15.22 7.66
C GLY A 89 -11.37 -13.74 7.30
N PHE A 90 -11.78 -13.35 6.10
CA PHE A 90 -11.91 -11.95 5.74
C PHE A 90 -13.04 -11.25 6.51
N LEU A 91 -12.81 -10.01 6.90
CA LEU A 91 -13.84 -9.16 7.52
C LEU A 91 -15.10 -9.10 6.65
N THR A 92 -16.28 -9.35 7.25
CA THR A 92 -17.57 -9.28 6.57
C THR A 92 -18.61 -8.68 7.53
N PRO A 93 -19.42 -7.67 7.09
CA PRO A 93 -19.41 -7.04 5.78
C PRO A 93 -18.15 -6.21 5.52
N PHE A 94 -17.86 -5.88 4.25
CA PHE A 94 -16.70 -5.10 3.86
C PHE A 94 -17.02 -4.24 2.64
N ASP A 95 -16.80 -2.94 2.76
CA ASP A 95 -16.86 -1.99 1.67
C ASP A 95 -15.45 -1.43 1.41
N PRO A 96 -14.85 -1.68 0.22
CA PRO A 96 -13.50 -1.22 -0.09
C PRO A 96 -13.35 0.30 -0.22
N ARG A 97 -14.46 1.05 -0.27
CA ARG A 97 -14.47 2.52 -0.30
C ARG A 97 -14.58 3.15 1.09
N GLN A 98 -14.94 2.37 2.11
CA GLN A 98 -14.99 2.88 3.47
C GLN A 98 -13.60 3.34 3.92
N GLY A 99 -13.52 4.51 4.57
CA GLY A 99 -12.27 5.14 4.99
C GLY A 99 -11.80 6.27 4.05
N GLU A 100 -12.55 6.59 3.00
CA GLU A 100 -12.32 7.82 2.22
C GLU A 100 -12.42 9.05 3.14
N ASN A 101 -11.65 10.11 2.82
CA ASN A 101 -11.58 11.34 3.62
C ASN A 101 -11.07 11.13 5.07
N PHE A 102 -10.15 10.20 5.28
CA PHE A 102 -9.52 9.92 6.58
C PHE A 102 -10.48 9.42 7.66
N GLU A 103 -11.64 8.91 7.29
CA GLU A 103 -12.55 8.27 8.24
C GLU A 103 -11.93 7.00 8.82
N PRO A 104 -11.99 6.78 10.15
CA PRO A 104 -11.49 5.55 10.76
C PRO A 104 -12.21 4.32 10.20
N VAL A 105 -11.43 3.32 9.77
CA VAL A 105 -11.95 2.08 9.20
C VAL A 105 -11.08 0.89 9.62
N PRO A 106 -11.68 -0.29 9.89
CA PRO A 106 -10.90 -1.46 10.28
C PRO A 106 -9.84 -1.84 9.23
N GLY A 107 -8.61 -1.97 9.70
CA GLY A 107 -7.47 -2.47 8.93
C GLY A 107 -6.64 -1.42 8.20
N PHE A 108 -7.17 -0.21 7.99
CA PHE A 108 -6.49 0.82 7.21
C PHE A 108 -6.30 2.11 8.01
N HIS A 109 -5.15 2.71 7.85
CA HIS A 109 -4.80 3.98 8.47
C HIS A 109 -5.01 5.11 7.47
N GLU A 110 -5.85 6.09 7.85
CA GLU A 110 -6.06 7.31 7.05
C GLU A 110 -6.41 7.07 5.58
N GLY A 111 -7.18 6.01 5.31
CA GLY A 111 -7.55 5.71 3.93
C GLY A 111 -8.40 4.46 3.79
N SER A 112 -8.82 4.21 2.56
CA SER A 112 -9.63 3.05 2.17
C SER A 112 -8.76 1.87 1.70
N ALA A 113 -9.39 0.73 1.43
CA ALA A 113 -8.70 -0.39 0.80
C ALA A 113 -8.08 -0.04 -0.56
N TRP A 114 -8.65 0.92 -1.29
CA TRP A 114 -8.11 1.37 -2.57
C TRP A 114 -6.78 2.09 -2.43
N ASN A 115 -6.60 2.88 -1.36
CA ASN A 115 -5.35 3.58 -1.06
C ASN A 115 -4.20 2.61 -0.72
N TYR A 116 -4.51 1.40 -0.26
CA TYR A 116 -3.49 0.42 0.12
C TYR A 116 -3.32 -0.74 -0.87
N THR A 117 -4.28 -0.98 -1.78
CA THR A 117 -4.26 -2.18 -2.63
C THR A 117 -3.07 -2.25 -3.60
N PHE A 118 -2.54 -1.12 -4.03
CA PHE A 118 -1.34 -1.07 -4.87
C PHE A 118 -0.06 -0.72 -4.10
N TYR A 119 -0.14 -0.59 -2.79
CA TYR A 119 1.00 -0.27 -1.92
C TYR A 119 1.89 -1.51 -1.67
N VAL A 120 2.45 -2.03 -2.76
CA VAL A 120 3.40 -3.15 -2.78
C VAL A 120 4.59 -2.79 -3.70
N PRO A 121 5.37 -1.76 -3.36
CA PRO A 121 6.42 -1.24 -4.23
C PRO A 121 7.54 -2.27 -4.48
N HIS A 122 7.71 -3.22 -3.57
CA HIS A 122 8.75 -4.25 -3.64
C HIS A 122 8.40 -5.44 -4.54
N ASP A 123 7.12 -5.63 -4.93
CA ASP A 123 6.71 -6.77 -5.78
C ASP A 123 5.52 -6.41 -6.70
N VAL A 124 5.67 -5.36 -7.49
CA VAL A 124 4.63 -4.90 -8.44
C VAL A 124 4.22 -6.00 -9.43
N TYR A 125 5.17 -6.78 -9.91
CA TYR A 125 4.88 -7.90 -10.83
C TYR A 125 4.16 -9.06 -10.13
N GLY A 126 4.50 -9.35 -8.87
CA GLY A 126 3.79 -10.35 -8.05
C GLY A 126 2.37 -9.93 -7.77
N LEU A 127 2.14 -8.67 -7.42
CA LEU A 127 0.80 -8.10 -7.24
C LEU A 127 0.01 -8.18 -8.55
N SER A 128 0.63 -7.83 -9.68
CA SER A 128 -0.01 -7.95 -10.99
C SER A 128 -0.47 -9.37 -11.30
N LYS A 129 0.38 -10.37 -11.00
CA LYS A 129 0.01 -11.80 -11.17
C LYS A 129 -1.16 -12.18 -10.25
N LEU A 130 -1.14 -11.73 -9.00
CA LEU A 130 -2.18 -11.98 -8.01
C LEU A 130 -3.54 -11.41 -8.48
N MET A 131 -3.55 -10.23 -9.10
CA MET A 131 -4.73 -9.61 -9.70
C MET A 131 -5.20 -10.25 -11.01
N GLY A 132 -4.52 -11.28 -11.48
CA GLY A 132 -4.88 -11.99 -12.72
C GLY A 132 -4.17 -11.49 -13.98
N GLY A 133 -2.99 -10.87 -13.81
CA GLY A 133 -2.07 -10.50 -14.87
C GLY A 133 -2.14 -9.02 -15.28
N ARG A 134 -1.15 -8.62 -16.09
CA ARG A 134 -0.92 -7.25 -16.54
C ARG A 134 -2.20 -6.50 -16.95
N ARG A 135 -3.02 -7.08 -17.81
CA ARG A 135 -4.20 -6.41 -18.35
C ARG A 135 -5.20 -6.04 -17.25
N LYS A 136 -5.44 -6.93 -16.29
CA LYS A 136 -6.35 -6.69 -15.17
C LYS A 136 -5.75 -5.68 -14.19
N PHE A 137 -4.46 -5.77 -13.92
CA PHE A 137 -3.74 -4.81 -13.07
C PHE A 137 -3.86 -3.39 -13.63
N ILE A 138 -3.49 -3.19 -14.91
CA ILE A 138 -3.57 -1.88 -15.58
C ILE A 138 -5.00 -1.33 -15.59
N ALA A 139 -5.98 -2.16 -15.93
CA ALA A 139 -7.38 -1.73 -15.94
C ALA A 139 -7.85 -1.30 -14.55
N LYS A 140 -7.49 -2.05 -13.49
CA LYS A 140 -7.84 -1.74 -12.11
C LYS A 140 -7.11 -0.49 -11.62
N LEU A 141 -5.83 -0.35 -11.89
CA LEU A 141 -5.07 0.85 -11.55
C LEU A 141 -5.64 2.08 -12.26
N GLN A 142 -6.01 1.98 -13.54
CA GLN A 142 -6.64 3.08 -14.25
C GLN A 142 -7.99 3.47 -13.65
N MET A 143 -8.80 2.48 -13.24
CA MET A 143 -10.09 2.71 -12.59
C MET A 143 -9.93 3.55 -11.30
N VAL A 144 -8.87 3.34 -10.51
CA VAL A 144 -8.59 4.15 -9.31
C VAL A 144 -8.51 5.64 -9.64
N PHE A 145 -7.88 6.00 -10.75
CA PHE A 145 -7.83 7.39 -11.21
C PHE A 145 -9.15 7.88 -11.83
N ASP A 146 -9.78 7.05 -12.64
CA ASP A 146 -10.99 7.43 -13.39
C ASP A 146 -12.21 7.60 -12.46
N GLU A 147 -12.29 6.83 -11.38
CA GLU A 147 -13.35 6.89 -10.38
C GLU A 147 -13.04 7.80 -9.18
N GLY A 148 -11.87 8.45 -9.18
CA GLY A 148 -11.50 9.38 -8.12
C GLY A 148 -11.17 8.72 -6.77
N LEU A 149 -10.72 7.46 -6.79
CA LEU A 149 -10.32 6.71 -5.59
C LEU A 149 -8.87 6.99 -5.18
N TYR A 150 -8.11 7.66 -6.04
CA TYR A 150 -6.75 8.09 -5.77
C TYR A 150 -6.76 9.32 -4.86
N ASP A 151 -6.03 9.26 -3.77
CA ASP A 151 -5.84 10.39 -2.87
C ASP A 151 -4.39 10.88 -2.92
N PRO A 152 -4.11 12.04 -3.56
CA PRO A 152 -2.76 12.59 -3.62
C PRO A 152 -2.23 13.06 -2.26
N ALA A 153 -3.11 13.27 -1.28
CA ALA A 153 -2.75 13.68 0.08
C ALA A 153 -2.37 12.51 0.99
N ASN A 154 -2.46 11.26 0.48
CA ASN A 154 -2.15 10.07 1.25
C ASN A 154 -0.91 9.35 0.70
N GLU A 155 0.09 9.16 1.54
CA GLU A 155 1.40 8.61 1.19
C GLU A 155 1.37 7.26 0.46
N PRO A 156 0.51 6.29 0.82
CA PRO A 156 0.45 5.00 0.11
C PRO A 156 0.17 5.14 -1.39
N ASP A 157 -0.56 6.18 -1.79
CA ASP A 157 -1.00 6.39 -3.17
C ASP A 157 0.02 7.11 -4.04
N ILE A 158 0.95 7.87 -3.46
CA ILE A 158 1.82 8.80 -4.22
C ILE A 158 2.64 8.11 -5.32
N ALA A 159 2.91 6.82 -5.18
CA ALA A 159 3.60 6.02 -6.20
C ALA A 159 2.67 5.49 -7.31
N TYR A 160 1.35 5.52 -7.14
CA TYR A 160 0.40 4.89 -8.07
C TYR A 160 0.52 5.36 -9.52
N PRO A 161 0.67 6.66 -9.81
CA PRO A 161 0.80 7.13 -11.19
C PRO A 161 2.00 6.52 -11.92
N TYR A 162 3.05 6.14 -11.18
CA TYR A 162 4.28 5.58 -11.72
C TYR A 162 4.22 4.07 -11.95
N LEU A 163 3.26 3.37 -11.38
CA LEU A 163 3.14 1.91 -11.50
C LEU A 163 2.87 1.45 -12.94
N PHE A 164 2.30 2.29 -13.80
CA PHE A 164 2.15 1.97 -15.22
C PHE A 164 3.50 1.77 -15.92
N SER A 165 4.55 2.50 -15.49
CA SER A 165 5.89 2.44 -16.08
C SER A 165 6.60 1.08 -15.88
N TYR A 166 6.11 0.23 -14.98
CA TYR A 166 6.57 -1.16 -14.87
C TYR A 166 6.17 -2.03 -16.07
N PHE A 167 5.26 -1.56 -16.91
CA PHE A 167 4.69 -2.34 -18.01
C PHE A 167 4.93 -1.66 -19.35
N ARG A 168 5.84 -2.25 -20.14
CA ARG A 168 6.23 -1.72 -21.45
C ARG A 168 5.01 -1.40 -22.33
N GLY A 169 4.94 -0.16 -22.83
CA GLY A 169 3.83 0.35 -23.66
C GLY A 169 2.67 0.96 -22.87
N GLU A 170 2.77 1.02 -21.54
CA GLU A 170 1.80 1.71 -20.67
C GLU A 170 2.38 2.99 -20.04
N GLU A 171 3.62 3.34 -20.32
CA GLU A 171 4.35 4.49 -19.76
C GLU A 171 3.63 5.82 -20.04
N TRP A 172 2.93 5.91 -21.17
CA TRP A 172 2.12 7.06 -21.51
C TRP A 172 0.99 7.35 -20.50
N ARG A 173 0.52 6.32 -19.79
CA ARG A 173 -0.47 6.49 -18.71
C ARG A 173 0.15 7.20 -17.51
N THR A 174 1.38 6.84 -17.13
CA THR A 174 2.14 7.59 -16.11
C THR A 174 2.21 9.07 -16.50
N GLN A 175 2.64 9.36 -17.72
CA GLN A 175 2.75 10.75 -18.20
C GLN A 175 1.40 11.49 -18.13
N ARG A 176 0.32 10.84 -18.56
CA ARG A 176 -1.02 11.42 -18.55
C ARG A 176 -1.50 11.69 -17.13
N GLU A 177 -1.41 10.69 -16.24
CA GLU A 177 -1.92 10.85 -14.86
C GLU A 177 -1.09 11.85 -14.07
N VAL A 178 0.24 11.81 -14.16
CA VAL A 178 1.13 12.79 -13.51
C VAL A 178 0.79 14.21 -13.96
N ASN A 179 0.67 14.45 -15.27
CA ASN A 179 0.28 15.79 -15.78
C ASN A 179 -1.10 16.21 -15.26
N ARG A 180 -2.07 15.31 -15.23
CA ARG A 180 -3.42 15.59 -14.72
C ARG A 180 -3.40 15.94 -13.23
N LEU A 181 -2.63 15.21 -12.43
CA LEU A 181 -2.51 15.43 -11.00
C LEU A 181 -1.78 16.75 -10.69
N LEU A 182 -0.68 17.04 -11.37
CA LEU A 182 0.03 18.31 -11.25
C LEU A 182 -0.91 19.49 -11.55
N ALA A 183 -1.63 19.44 -12.67
CA ALA A 183 -2.53 20.50 -13.08
C ALA A 183 -3.74 20.69 -12.13
N LYS A 184 -4.19 19.59 -11.51
CA LYS A 184 -5.38 19.61 -10.62
C LYS A 184 -5.06 20.04 -9.20
N TYR A 185 -3.94 19.56 -8.66
CA TYR A 185 -3.70 19.64 -7.21
C TYR A 185 -2.56 20.58 -6.82
N PHE A 186 -1.66 20.94 -7.75
CA PHE A 186 -0.52 21.82 -7.46
C PHE A 186 -0.71 23.18 -8.10
N THR A 187 -0.90 24.19 -7.27
CA THR A 187 -1.17 25.56 -7.72
C THR A 187 -0.17 26.55 -7.11
N THR A 188 -0.24 27.82 -7.52
CA THR A 188 0.57 28.90 -6.94
C THR A 188 -0.09 29.58 -5.72
N ALA A 189 -1.26 29.10 -5.29
CA ALA A 189 -1.95 29.60 -4.10
C ALA A 189 -1.24 29.14 -2.80
N PRO A 190 -1.44 29.82 -1.66
CA PRO A 190 -0.87 29.41 -0.36
C PRO A 190 -1.25 28.00 0.06
N ASP A 191 -2.41 27.50 -0.37
CA ASP A 191 -2.95 26.14 -0.15
C ASP A 191 -2.77 25.27 -1.41
N GLY A 192 -1.74 25.53 -2.18
CA GLY A 192 -1.52 24.97 -3.52
C GLY A 192 -0.93 23.58 -3.59
N ILE A 193 -0.93 22.82 -2.49
CA ILE A 193 -0.55 21.40 -2.44
C ILE A 193 -1.71 20.57 -1.87
N PRO A 194 -1.86 19.29 -2.27
CA PRO A 194 -2.86 18.43 -1.66
C PRO A 194 -2.42 18.00 -0.26
N GLY A 195 -3.26 18.22 0.75
CA GLY A 195 -2.98 17.84 2.15
C GLY A 195 -1.77 18.53 2.77
N ASN A 196 -1.06 17.80 3.61
CA ASN A 196 0.17 18.26 4.25
C ASN A 196 1.40 18.01 3.37
N ASP A 197 2.45 18.80 3.55
CA ASP A 197 3.71 18.60 2.80
C ASP A 197 4.54 17.40 3.30
N ASP A 198 4.25 16.94 4.51
CA ASP A 198 4.84 15.73 5.15
C ASP A 198 6.36 15.67 5.00
N THR A 199 7.01 16.59 5.67
CA THR A 199 8.49 16.70 5.68
C THR A 199 9.08 16.94 4.28
N GLY A 200 8.32 17.59 3.40
CA GLY A 200 8.75 17.91 2.04
C GLY A 200 8.37 16.83 1.00
N THR A 201 7.65 15.81 1.37
CA THR A 201 7.29 14.70 0.47
C THR A 201 6.46 15.17 -0.71
N MET A 202 5.41 15.97 -0.49
CA MET A 202 4.54 16.45 -1.56
C MET A 202 5.24 17.47 -2.47
N SER A 203 6.03 18.38 -1.87
CA SER A 203 6.86 19.31 -2.64
C SER A 203 7.90 18.59 -3.49
N ALA A 204 8.57 17.58 -2.94
CA ALA A 204 9.53 16.76 -3.67
C ALA A 204 8.84 15.98 -4.81
N TRP A 205 7.69 15.37 -4.54
CA TRP A 205 6.90 14.68 -5.57
C TRP A 205 6.57 15.61 -6.75
N ALA A 206 6.10 16.82 -6.47
CA ALA A 206 5.78 17.79 -7.50
C ALA A 206 7.02 18.18 -8.33
N VAL A 207 8.14 18.49 -7.67
CA VAL A 207 9.38 18.91 -8.36
C VAL A 207 9.92 17.78 -9.23
N PHE A 208 10.05 16.56 -8.72
CA PHE A 208 10.53 15.42 -9.50
C PHE A 208 9.59 15.06 -10.65
N SER A 209 8.27 15.13 -10.42
CA SER A 209 7.27 14.92 -11.46
C SER A 209 7.35 15.95 -12.59
N MET A 210 7.56 17.25 -12.26
CA MET A 210 7.76 18.32 -13.24
C MET A 210 9.06 18.16 -14.02
N MET A 211 10.09 17.59 -13.41
CA MET A 211 11.37 17.29 -14.06
C MET A 211 11.33 16.04 -14.94
N GLY A 212 10.30 15.21 -14.79
CA GLY A 212 10.12 13.99 -15.58
C GLY A 212 10.85 12.75 -15.04
N PHE A 213 11.07 12.73 -13.72
CA PHE A 213 11.66 11.56 -13.03
C PHE A 213 10.58 10.66 -12.46
#